data_f33e4d5fb63405cddcaa71a0038a1610
#
_entry.id   f33e4d5fb63405cddcaa71a0038a1610
#
_cell.length_a   1.000
_cell.length_b   1.000
_cell.length_c   1.000
_cell.angle_alpha   90.00
_cell.angle_beta   90.00
_cell.angle_gamma   90.00
#
_symmetry.space_group_name_H-M   'P 1'
#
loop_
_entity.id
_entity.type
_entity.pdbx_description
1 polymer ?
#
loop_
_entity_poly.entity_id
_entity_poly.type
_entity_poly.pdbx_seq_one_letter_code
_entity_poly.pdbx_strand_id
1 'polypeptide(L)'
;MNRFTRHMLNILAIGFLAAAVVGTSSAQTNRRSKKKLLIGLQLYSVRDDCAKDFPGTIKAVAKMGFTGVEFAGYYGKSAKELKQMLDENGLKCYGTHIGLDTLMGDNLIKTVEFNQILGNKMLIVPWIPEERRNTKAKIIETAKLFSDIAAKLKPYGMYVGYHNHMEEFKPVDGEMPFDTFFSNTDKSVAIQFDTGNAMEAGAQAAPFIKRYPGRVLSVHVKDHSATNPKALLGEGDVHWNEVLPLILGPAGTRYFIIEQESYPTTPLESAEKCLRNFEKMLAQ
;
A
#
# COMPACT_ATOMS: atom_id res chain seq x y z
N MET A 1 80.45 1.95 36.18
CA MET A 1 80.94 3.29 36.63
C MET A 1 79.71 4.13 36.91
N ASN A 2 79.44 4.33 38.21
CA ASN A 2 79.34 5.59 38.95
C ASN A 2 78.29 6.57 38.44
N ARG A 3 77.43 7.19 39.20
CA ARG A 3 77.30 7.47 40.68
C ARG A 3 75.88 8.06 40.87
N PHE A 4 75.15 7.69 41.95
CA PHE A 4 74.74 8.55 43.10
C PHE A 4 74.22 9.93 42.76
N THR A 5 73.01 10.37 43.24
CA THR A 5 72.63 10.72 44.63
C THR A 5 71.16 11.15 44.63
N ARG A 6 70.30 10.63 45.48
CA ARG A 6 69.73 11.11 46.75
C ARG A 6 69.09 12.53 46.78
N HIS A 7 67.91 12.52 47.33
CA HIS A 7 67.17 13.47 48.21
C HIS A 7 65.91 14.06 47.55
N MET A 8 64.79 14.30 48.16
CA MET A 8 64.28 14.22 49.54
C MET A 8 62.74 14.21 49.49
N LEU A 9 62.13 13.69 50.55
CA LEU A 9 60.74 13.77 50.90
C LEU A 9 60.22 15.23 50.87
N ASN A 10 58.98 15.41 50.34
CA ASN A 10 58.05 16.35 50.93
C ASN A 10 56.62 15.82 50.81
N ILE A 11 56.04 15.56 51.96
CA ILE A 11 54.64 15.16 52.19
C ILE A 11 53.84 16.42 52.13
N LEU A 12 52.88 16.50 51.17
CA LEU A 12 51.79 17.45 51.22
C LEU A 12 50.51 16.70 51.13
N ALA A 13 49.75 16.71 52.21
CA ALA A 13 48.41 16.21 52.32
C ALA A 13 47.47 17.17 51.55
N ILE A 14 46.82 16.68 50.50
CA ILE A 14 45.73 17.40 49.82
C ILE A 14 44.47 16.59 50.02
N GLY A 15 43.54 17.24 50.73
CA GLY A 15 42.25 16.64 51.05
C GLY A 15 41.41 16.34 49.82
N PHE A 16 40.84 15.15 49.75
CA PHE A 16 39.84 14.74 48.77
C PHE A 16 38.51 15.39 49.10
N LEU A 17 38.12 16.41 48.33
CA LEU A 17 36.73 16.94 48.30
C LEU A 17 35.98 16.07 47.33
N ALA A 18 35.16 15.14 47.83
CA ALA A 18 34.26 14.32 47.00
C ALA A 18 33.08 15.21 46.54
N ALA A 19 33.16 15.69 45.30
CA ALA A 19 32.00 16.32 44.65
C ALA A 19 31.07 15.20 44.13
N ALA A 20 29.94 15.03 44.82
CA ALA A 20 28.84 14.17 44.32
C ALA A 20 28.26 14.80 43.06
N VAL A 21 28.61 14.28 41.88
CA VAL A 21 27.92 14.61 40.63
C VAL A 21 26.61 13.87 40.63
N VAL A 22 25.54 14.59 40.98
CA VAL A 22 24.14 14.11 40.74
C VAL A 22 23.91 14.13 39.23
N GLY A 23 24.13 12.97 38.61
CA GLY A 23 23.81 12.74 37.22
C GLY A 23 22.28 12.75 37.06
N THR A 24 21.70 13.88 36.60
CA THR A 24 20.36 13.89 36.09
C THR A 24 20.34 13.10 34.79
N SER A 25 19.95 11.82 34.88
CA SER A 25 19.62 11.02 33.71
C SER A 25 18.38 11.61 33.03
N SER A 26 18.58 12.46 32.05
CA SER A 26 17.53 12.85 31.14
C SER A 26 17.14 11.63 30.31
N ALA A 27 16.06 10.97 30.69
CA ALA A 27 15.43 9.96 29.86
C ALA A 27 15.05 10.62 28.53
N GLN A 28 15.91 10.50 27.53
CA GLN A 28 15.59 10.83 26.15
C GLN A 28 14.50 9.85 25.71
N THR A 29 13.24 10.28 25.84
CA THR A 29 12.10 9.61 25.23
C THR A 29 12.33 9.67 23.71
N ASN A 30 12.83 8.56 23.19
CA ASN A 30 12.93 8.31 21.75
C ASN A 30 11.49 8.30 21.18
N ARG A 31 10.92 9.47 20.94
CA ARG A 31 9.73 9.61 20.11
C ARG A 31 10.16 9.23 18.69
N ARG A 32 10.13 7.91 18.39
CA ARG A 32 10.08 7.46 16.99
C ARG A 32 8.91 8.20 16.37
N SER A 33 9.21 9.13 15.48
CA SER A 33 8.18 9.81 14.69
C SER A 33 7.38 8.70 14.01
N LYS A 34 6.10 8.56 14.35
CA LYS A 34 5.23 7.58 13.68
C LYS A 34 5.28 7.92 12.20
N LYS A 35 5.85 7.03 11.39
CA LYS A 35 5.92 7.21 9.93
C LYS A 35 4.49 7.45 9.42
N LYS A 36 4.25 8.60 8.79
CA LYS A 36 2.94 8.95 8.25
C LYS A 36 2.54 7.89 7.21
N LEU A 37 1.41 7.25 7.40
CA LEU A 37 0.89 6.28 6.45
C LEU A 37 0.52 6.95 5.13
N LEU A 38 0.75 6.26 4.03
CA LEU A 38 0.39 6.72 2.70
C LEU A 38 -1.04 6.23 2.39
N ILE A 39 -2.02 7.06 2.73
CA ILE A 39 -3.45 6.74 2.56
C ILE A 39 -3.94 7.42 1.29
N GLY A 40 -4.39 6.64 0.34
CA GLY A 40 -4.92 7.07 -0.95
C GLY A 40 -6.38 6.69 -1.15
N LEU A 41 -7.00 7.30 -2.15
CA LEU A 41 -8.32 6.95 -2.64
C LEU A 41 -8.20 6.27 -4.01
N GLN A 42 -8.83 5.09 -4.19
CA GLN A 42 -9.08 4.55 -5.52
C GLN A 42 -10.14 5.42 -6.21
N LEU A 43 -9.76 6.03 -7.35
CA LEU A 43 -10.66 6.99 -8.05
C LEU A 43 -11.90 6.35 -8.66
N TYR A 44 -11.94 5.02 -8.76
CA TYR A 44 -13.17 4.30 -9.12
C TYR A 44 -14.29 4.53 -8.11
N SER A 45 -13.93 4.77 -6.85
CA SER A 45 -14.88 5.14 -5.78
C SER A 45 -15.65 6.44 -6.05
N VAL A 46 -15.11 7.31 -6.87
CA VAL A 46 -15.68 8.62 -7.22
C VAL A 46 -15.72 8.82 -8.74
N ARG A 47 -15.86 7.70 -9.48
CA ARG A 47 -15.78 7.67 -10.95
C ARG A 47 -16.76 8.61 -11.65
N ASP A 48 -17.97 8.74 -11.11
CA ASP A 48 -19.00 9.61 -11.69
C ASP A 48 -18.67 11.09 -11.45
N ASP A 49 -18.12 11.43 -10.26
CA ASP A 49 -17.62 12.76 -9.96
C ASP A 49 -16.40 13.09 -10.85
N CYS A 50 -15.47 12.12 -11.02
CA CYS A 50 -14.34 12.26 -11.92
C CYS A 50 -14.73 12.46 -13.39
N ALA A 51 -15.74 11.75 -13.86
CA ALA A 51 -16.25 11.89 -15.23
C ALA A 51 -16.91 13.26 -15.46
N LYS A 52 -17.57 13.80 -14.43
CA LYS A 52 -18.27 15.09 -14.47
C LYS A 52 -17.32 16.28 -14.32
N ASP A 53 -16.43 16.25 -13.35
CA ASP A 53 -15.45 17.31 -13.04
C ASP A 53 -14.21 16.71 -12.40
N PHE A 54 -13.26 16.27 -13.23
CA PHE A 54 -12.06 15.64 -12.74
C PHE A 54 -11.18 16.57 -11.88
N PRO A 55 -10.89 17.84 -12.27
CA PRO A 55 -10.11 18.76 -11.44
C PRO A 55 -10.76 19.07 -10.10
N GLY A 56 -12.06 19.31 -10.09
CA GLY A 56 -12.84 19.56 -8.87
C GLY A 56 -12.82 18.36 -7.92
N THR A 57 -12.93 17.14 -8.47
CA THR A 57 -12.88 15.88 -7.72
C THR A 57 -11.50 15.69 -7.07
N ILE A 58 -10.40 15.88 -7.80
CA ILE A 58 -9.04 15.81 -7.26
C ILE A 58 -8.82 16.80 -6.12
N LYS A 59 -9.31 18.03 -6.29
CA LYS A 59 -9.27 19.06 -5.24
C LYS A 59 -10.09 18.67 -4.00
N ALA A 60 -11.27 18.09 -4.19
CA ALA A 60 -12.10 17.59 -3.09
C ALA A 60 -11.40 16.47 -2.32
N VAL A 61 -10.81 15.47 -3.03
CA VAL A 61 -10.05 14.37 -2.44
C VAL A 61 -8.87 14.89 -1.60
N ALA A 62 -8.12 15.87 -2.10
CA ALA A 62 -7.05 16.51 -1.36
C ALA A 62 -7.55 17.20 -0.08
N LYS A 63 -8.67 17.94 -0.18
CA LYS A 63 -9.28 18.65 0.96
C LYS A 63 -9.75 17.70 2.06
N MET A 64 -10.18 16.49 1.73
CA MET A 64 -10.53 15.45 2.70
C MET A 64 -9.34 14.97 3.52
N GLY A 65 -8.10 15.16 3.05
CA GLY A 65 -6.88 14.76 3.73
C GLY A 65 -6.23 13.48 3.21
N PHE A 66 -6.70 12.93 2.10
CA PHE A 66 -5.95 11.91 1.38
C PHE A 66 -4.57 12.42 1.00
N THR A 67 -3.57 11.54 0.98
CA THR A 67 -2.19 11.91 0.63
C THR A 67 -1.80 11.47 -0.78
N GLY A 68 -2.68 10.72 -1.44
CA GLY A 68 -2.51 10.27 -2.81
C GLY A 68 -3.79 9.66 -3.38
N VAL A 69 -3.69 9.24 -4.63
CA VAL A 69 -4.77 8.57 -5.36
C VAL A 69 -4.22 7.35 -6.09
N GLU A 70 -5.12 6.40 -6.35
CA GLU A 70 -4.90 5.35 -7.32
C GLU A 70 -5.84 5.57 -8.50
N PHE A 71 -5.30 5.53 -9.71
CA PHE A 71 -6.09 5.79 -10.92
C PHE A 71 -6.80 4.51 -11.40
N ALA A 72 -8.07 4.68 -11.81
CA ALA A 72 -8.84 3.70 -12.56
C ALA A 72 -9.13 4.25 -13.98
N GLY A 73 -8.06 4.50 -14.73
CA GLY A 73 -8.10 5.21 -16.00
C GLY A 73 -7.65 6.66 -15.87
N TYR A 74 -7.33 7.30 -17.01
CA TYR A 74 -6.65 8.60 -17.03
C TYR A 74 -7.56 9.76 -17.51
N TYR A 75 -8.84 9.49 -17.73
CA TYR A 75 -9.84 10.50 -18.09
C TYR A 75 -9.46 11.37 -19.31
N GLY A 76 -8.77 10.77 -20.30
CA GLY A 76 -8.32 11.46 -21.51
C GLY A 76 -7.18 12.46 -21.32
N LYS A 77 -6.55 12.49 -20.15
CA LYS A 77 -5.48 13.43 -19.82
C LYS A 77 -4.09 12.81 -20.02
N SER A 78 -3.14 13.64 -20.39
CA SER A 78 -1.73 13.27 -20.48
C SER A 78 -1.12 13.08 -19.08
N ALA A 79 -0.02 12.34 -19.00
CA ALA A 79 0.73 12.15 -17.76
C ALA A 79 1.19 13.46 -17.13
N LYS A 80 1.57 14.46 -17.96
CA LYS A 80 2.00 15.79 -17.48
C LYS A 80 0.84 16.56 -16.84
N GLU A 81 -0.35 16.56 -17.46
CA GLU A 81 -1.54 17.22 -16.91
C GLU A 81 -1.95 16.58 -15.58
N LEU A 82 -1.96 15.24 -15.52
CA LEU A 82 -2.27 14.52 -14.29
C LEU A 82 -1.23 14.80 -13.19
N LYS A 83 0.05 14.77 -13.53
CA LYS A 83 1.14 15.07 -12.58
C LYS A 83 1.02 16.48 -12.03
N GLN A 84 0.82 17.48 -12.89
CA GLN A 84 0.64 18.86 -12.48
C GLN A 84 -0.55 19.00 -11.52
N MET A 85 -1.70 18.41 -11.87
CA MET A 85 -2.92 18.47 -11.06
C MET A 85 -2.72 17.85 -9.68
N LEU A 86 -2.02 16.71 -9.60
CA LEU A 86 -1.69 16.10 -8.31
C LEU A 86 -0.76 17.00 -7.49
N ASP A 87 0.28 17.58 -8.11
CA ASP A 87 1.24 18.43 -7.41
C ASP A 87 0.59 19.71 -6.87
N GLU A 88 -0.27 20.37 -7.65
CA GLU A 88 -1.01 21.56 -7.25
C GLU A 88 -1.93 21.32 -6.05
N ASN A 89 -2.38 20.07 -5.87
CA ASN A 89 -3.24 19.65 -4.76
C ASN A 89 -2.49 18.89 -3.64
N GLY A 90 -1.15 18.76 -3.72
CA GLY A 90 -0.35 18.08 -2.72
C GLY A 90 -0.56 16.55 -2.67
N LEU A 91 -1.14 15.97 -3.70
CA LEU A 91 -1.38 14.53 -3.84
C LEU A 91 -0.22 13.83 -4.56
N LYS A 92 -0.13 12.51 -4.36
CA LYS A 92 0.78 11.62 -5.10
C LYS A 92 -0.01 10.53 -5.82
N CYS A 93 0.56 9.98 -6.90
CA CYS A 93 0.06 8.74 -7.48
C CYS A 93 0.61 7.56 -6.69
N TYR A 94 -0.25 6.73 -6.12
CA TYR A 94 0.11 5.54 -5.35
C TYR A 94 -0.04 4.25 -6.14
N GLY A 95 -0.75 4.29 -7.24
CA GLY A 95 -0.95 3.18 -8.14
C GLY A 95 -1.80 3.57 -9.35
N THR A 96 -1.80 2.70 -10.33
CA THR A 96 -2.72 2.80 -11.48
C THR A 96 -3.26 1.42 -11.80
N HIS A 97 -4.58 1.30 -11.93
CA HIS A 97 -5.23 0.14 -12.50
C HIS A 97 -5.16 0.22 -14.01
N ILE A 98 -4.52 -0.76 -14.63
CA ILE A 98 -4.27 -0.82 -16.09
C ILE A 98 -4.53 -2.22 -16.63
N GLY A 99 -4.88 -2.31 -17.91
CA GLY A 99 -5.07 -3.60 -18.57
C GLY A 99 -3.75 -4.35 -18.73
N LEU A 100 -3.79 -5.68 -18.65
CA LEU A 100 -2.62 -6.54 -18.83
C LEU A 100 -1.94 -6.34 -20.20
N ASP A 101 -2.72 -6.04 -21.24
CA ASP A 101 -2.26 -5.76 -22.61
C ASP A 101 -1.34 -4.54 -22.69
N THR A 102 -1.51 -3.56 -21.79
CA THR A 102 -0.65 -2.37 -21.73
C THR A 102 0.76 -2.68 -21.19
N LEU A 103 0.94 -3.84 -20.57
CA LEU A 103 2.22 -4.34 -20.05
C LEU A 103 2.92 -5.34 -20.98
N MET A 104 2.40 -5.52 -22.19
CA MET A 104 2.93 -6.48 -23.17
C MET A 104 3.45 -5.82 -24.44
N GLY A 105 4.43 -6.46 -25.09
CA GLY A 105 5.00 -5.98 -26.35
C GLY A 105 5.50 -4.54 -26.28
N ASP A 106 5.23 -3.78 -27.33
CA ASP A 106 5.64 -2.37 -27.48
C ASP A 106 4.86 -1.41 -26.57
N ASN A 107 3.73 -1.86 -25.99
CA ASN A 107 2.94 -1.05 -25.08
C ASN A 107 3.63 -0.86 -23.72
N LEU A 108 4.47 -1.82 -23.31
CA LEU A 108 5.16 -1.77 -22.02
C LEU A 108 5.97 -0.47 -21.87
N ILE A 109 6.76 -0.10 -22.88
CA ILE A 109 7.60 1.11 -22.83
C ILE A 109 6.74 2.37 -22.71
N LYS A 110 5.66 2.47 -23.49
CA LYS A 110 4.73 3.61 -23.42
C LYS A 110 4.09 3.73 -22.02
N THR A 111 3.72 2.58 -21.43
CA THR A 111 3.17 2.53 -20.09
C THR A 111 4.20 2.95 -19.03
N VAL A 112 5.46 2.52 -19.17
CA VAL A 112 6.55 2.93 -18.29
C VAL A 112 6.78 4.44 -18.37
N GLU A 113 6.94 5.00 -19.57
CA GLU A 113 7.18 6.43 -19.78
C GLU A 113 6.05 7.30 -19.18
N PHE A 114 4.80 6.92 -19.45
CA PHE A 114 3.64 7.61 -18.88
C PHE A 114 3.68 7.62 -17.36
N ASN A 115 3.94 6.47 -16.74
CA ASN A 115 3.93 6.32 -15.29
C ASN A 115 5.18 6.92 -14.62
N GLN A 116 6.32 6.99 -15.31
CA GLN A 116 7.49 7.74 -14.83
C GLN A 116 7.18 9.25 -14.72
N ILE A 117 6.55 9.83 -15.75
CA ILE A 117 6.13 11.24 -15.73
C ILE A 117 5.13 11.47 -14.59
N LEU A 118 4.16 10.58 -14.42
CA LEU A 118 3.17 10.66 -13.36
C LEU A 118 3.77 10.47 -11.95
N GLY A 119 4.98 9.90 -11.86
CA GLY A 119 5.66 9.58 -10.59
C GLY A 119 5.13 8.30 -9.94
N ASN A 120 4.43 7.47 -10.69
CA ASN A 120 3.90 6.19 -10.23
C ASN A 120 4.94 5.07 -10.31
N LYS A 121 4.86 4.13 -9.37
CA LYS A 121 5.68 2.92 -9.35
C LYS A 121 4.87 1.63 -9.31
N MET A 122 3.56 1.71 -9.07
CA MET A 122 2.68 0.55 -8.91
C MET A 122 1.76 0.43 -10.13
N LEU A 123 2.04 -0.53 -10.98
CA LEU A 123 1.25 -0.86 -12.17
C LEU A 123 0.40 -2.08 -11.81
N ILE A 124 -0.85 -1.86 -11.46
CA ILE A 124 -1.74 -2.90 -10.96
C ILE A 124 -2.68 -3.36 -12.07
N VAL A 125 -2.69 -4.66 -12.33
CA VAL A 125 -3.69 -5.29 -13.19
C VAL A 125 -4.89 -5.64 -12.31
N PRO A 126 -6.05 -4.97 -12.50
CA PRO A 126 -7.20 -5.21 -11.63
C PRO A 126 -7.99 -6.44 -12.03
N TRP A 127 -7.82 -6.92 -13.25
CA TRP A 127 -8.63 -8.02 -13.78
C TRP A 127 -7.88 -8.81 -14.85
N ILE A 128 -8.05 -10.12 -14.82
CA ILE A 128 -7.51 -11.08 -15.79
C ILE A 128 -8.66 -11.75 -16.51
N PRO A 129 -8.67 -11.81 -17.85
CA PRO A 129 -9.70 -12.49 -18.62
C PRO A 129 -9.87 -13.95 -18.20
N GLU A 130 -11.09 -14.46 -18.27
CA GLU A 130 -11.43 -15.82 -17.80
C GLU A 130 -10.60 -16.91 -18.47
N GLU A 131 -10.31 -16.79 -19.77
CA GLU A 131 -9.49 -17.73 -20.53
C GLU A 131 -8.04 -17.83 -20.01
N ARG A 132 -7.58 -16.88 -19.19
CA ARG A 132 -6.27 -16.88 -18.54
C ARG A 132 -6.30 -17.37 -17.09
N ARG A 133 -7.49 -17.65 -16.52
CA ARG A 133 -7.67 -18.04 -15.12
C ARG A 133 -8.66 -19.18 -14.89
N ASN A 134 -9.22 -19.77 -15.97
CA ASN A 134 -10.28 -20.81 -15.87
C ASN A 134 -9.76 -22.23 -15.57
N THR A 135 -8.46 -22.44 -15.56
CA THR A 135 -7.82 -23.69 -15.13
C THR A 135 -6.56 -23.39 -14.32
N LYS A 136 -6.15 -24.33 -13.46
CA LYS A 136 -4.88 -24.25 -12.72
C LYS A 136 -3.69 -23.99 -13.66
N ALA A 137 -3.63 -24.69 -14.79
CA ALA A 137 -2.56 -24.52 -15.77
C ALA A 137 -2.51 -23.09 -16.34
N LYS A 138 -3.68 -22.50 -16.63
CA LYS A 138 -3.79 -21.13 -17.13
C LYS A 138 -3.42 -20.09 -16.07
N ILE A 139 -3.77 -20.33 -14.82
CA ILE A 139 -3.36 -19.47 -13.70
C ILE A 139 -1.83 -19.46 -13.57
N ILE A 140 -1.17 -20.64 -13.63
CA ILE A 140 0.29 -20.76 -13.56
C ILE A 140 0.97 -20.11 -14.77
N GLU A 141 0.43 -20.28 -15.98
CA GLU A 141 0.92 -19.60 -17.19
C GLU A 141 0.88 -18.07 -17.02
N THR A 142 -0.24 -17.57 -16.50
CA THR A 142 -0.43 -16.13 -16.26
C THR A 142 0.50 -15.62 -15.15
N ALA A 143 0.71 -16.39 -14.08
CA ALA A 143 1.67 -16.06 -13.02
C ALA A 143 3.11 -15.92 -13.54
N LYS A 144 3.53 -16.79 -14.46
CA LYS A 144 4.83 -16.69 -15.14
C LYS A 144 4.93 -15.42 -15.99
N LEU A 145 3.87 -15.08 -16.74
CA LEU A 145 3.81 -13.84 -17.51
C LEU A 145 4.00 -12.61 -16.62
N PHE A 146 3.36 -12.57 -15.44
CA PHE A 146 3.58 -11.47 -14.48
C PHE A 146 5.01 -11.41 -13.96
N SER A 147 5.65 -12.56 -13.76
CA SER A 147 7.06 -12.62 -13.36
C SER A 147 8.00 -12.06 -14.45
N ASP A 148 7.72 -12.37 -15.72
CA ASP A 148 8.47 -11.81 -16.87
C ASP A 148 8.27 -10.30 -16.99
N ILE A 149 7.05 -9.81 -16.78
CA ILE A 149 6.74 -8.37 -16.74
C ILE A 149 7.49 -7.70 -15.58
N ALA A 150 7.48 -8.29 -14.40
CA ALA A 150 8.19 -7.76 -13.22
C ALA A 150 9.69 -7.64 -13.48
N ALA A 151 10.31 -8.64 -14.14
CA ALA A 151 11.71 -8.59 -14.53
C ALA A 151 12.02 -7.43 -15.50
N LYS A 152 11.12 -7.17 -16.47
CA LYS A 152 11.25 -6.05 -17.42
C LYS A 152 11.03 -4.68 -16.75
N LEU A 153 10.22 -4.59 -15.72
CA LEU A 153 9.95 -3.35 -14.98
C LEU A 153 11.02 -3.00 -13.95
N LYS A 154 11.80 -3.98 -13.50
CA LYS A 154 12.84 -3.81 -12.48
C LYS A 154 13.85 -2.69 -12.78
N PRO A 155 14.40 -2.54 -14.02
CA PRO A 155 15.32 -1.45 -14.34
C PRO A 155 14.72 -0.06 -14.17
N TYR A 156 13.39 0.07 -14.23
CA TYR A 156 12.66 1.34 -14.06
C TYR A 156 12.25 1.59 -12.62
N GLY A 157 12.55 0.67 -11.69
CA GLY A 157 12.15 0.75 -10.28
C GLY A 157 10.63 0.68 -10.09
N MET A 158 9.93 0.02 -11.01
CA MET A 158 8.48 -0.17 -10.99
C MET A 158 8.12 -1.61 -10.63
N TYR A 159 6.88 -1.77 -10.17
CA TYR A 159 6.29 -3.06 -9.81
C TYR A 159 5.07 -3.33 -10.69
N VAL A 160 4.92 -4.54 -11.20
CA VAL A 160 3.61 -5.06 -11.58
C VAL A 160 2.97 -5.71 -10.38
N GLY A 161 1.68 -5.47 -10.19
CA GLY A 161 0.88 -6.13 -9.15
C GLY A 161 -0.42 -6.68 -9.73
N TYR A 162 -1.04 -7.58 -8.97
CA TYR A 162 -2.37 -8.08 -9.25
C TYR A 162 -3.30 -7.78 -8.10
N HIS A 163 -4.48 -7.29 -8.42
CA HIS A 163 -5.57 -6.98 -7.50
C HIS A 163 -6.62 -8.09 -7.56
N ASN A 164 -7.01 -8.62 -6.41
CA ASN A 164 -8.00 -9.67 -6.34
C ASN A 164 -9.44 -9.15 -6.36
N HIS A 165 -10.29 -9.92 -7.02
CA HIS A 165 -11.74 -9.87 -6.86
C HIS A 165 -12.23 -11.14 -6.14
N MET A 166 -13.54 -11.38 -6.15
CA MET A 166 -14.14 -12.56 -5.53
C MET A 166 -13.75 -13.86 -6.25
N GLU A 167 -13.44 -13.80 -7.54
CA GLU A 167 -13.11 -14.95 -8.36
C GLU A 167 -11.84 -15.67 -7.89
N GLU A 168 -10.87 -14.93 -7.36
CA GLU A 168 -9.61 -15.47 -6.86
C GLU A 168 -9.79 -16.32 -5.60
N PHE A 169 -10.97 -16.26 -4.98
CA PHE A 169 -11.33 -17.02 -3.79
C PHE A 169 -12.39 -18.11 -4.07
N LYS A 170 -12.66 -18.41 -5.33
CA LYS A 170 -13.50 -19.56 -5.75
C LYS A 170 -12.59 -20.65 -6.32
N PRO A 171 -12.59 -21.87 -5.75
CA PRO A 171 -11.68 -22.92 -6.18
C PRO A 171 -11.77 -23.25 -7.68
N VAL A 172 -10.62 -23.38 -8.33
CA VAL A 172 -10.45 -23.84 -9.71
C VAL A 172 -9.57 -25.08 -9.68
N ASP A 173 -10.01 -26.18 -10.29
CA ASP A 173 -9.33 -27.48 -10.24
C ASP A 173 -8.96 -27.92 -8.80
N GLY A 174 -9.81 -27.59 -7.82
CA GLY A 174 -9.64 -27.93 -6.41
C GLY A 174 -8.64 -27.06 -5.64
N GLU A 175 -8.07 -26.04 -6.26
CA GLU A 175 -7.13 -25.11 -5.61
C GLU A 175 -7.67 -23.67 -5.62
N MET A 176 -7.19 -22.86 -4.65
CA MET A 176 -7.56 -21.47 -4.55
C MET A 176 -6.75 -20.65 -5.57
N PRO A 177 -7.40 -19.99 -6.56
CA PRO A 177 -6.72 -19.21 -7.61
C PRO A 177 -5.74 -18.17 -7.07
N PHE A 178 -6.09 -17.48 -5.98
CA PHE A 178 -5.20 -16.51 -5.32
C PHE A 178 -3.86 -17.16 -4.94
N ASP A 179 -3.91 -18.29 -4.24
CA ASP A 179 -2.70 -19.00 -3.80
C ASP A 179 -1.97 -19.63 -4.99
N THR A 180 -2.70 -20.24 -5.93
CA THR A 180 -2.11 -20.82 -7.14
C THR A 180 -1.35 -19.74 -7.94
N PHE A 181 -1.91 -18.54 -8.07
CA PHE A 181 -1.25 -17.43 -8.78
C PHE A 181 0.00 -16.96 -8.04
N PHE A 182 -0.15 -16.50 -6.78
CA PHE A 182 0.96 -15.86 -6.07
C PHE A 182 2.08 -16.81 -5.63
N SER A 183 1.81 -18.10 -5.44
CA SER A 183 2.85 -19.11 -5.19
C SER A 183 3.68 -19.44 -6.43
N ASN A 184 3.16 -19.17 -7.64
CA ASN A 184 3.85 -19.39 -8.91
C ASN A 184 4.41 -18.11 -9.55
N THR A 185 4.31 -16.95 -8.87
CA THR A 185 4.98 -15.70 -9.31
C THR A 185 6.32 -15.52 -8.63
N ASP A 186 7.24 -14.80 -9.30
CA ASP A 186 8.41 -14.21 -8.65
C ASP A 186 7.98 -13.27 -7.50
N LYS A 187 8.82 -13.19 -6.47
CA LYS A 187 8.53 -12.37 -5.28
C LYS A 187 8.47 -10.86 -5.56
N SER A 188 8.98 -10.41 -6.71
CA SER A 188 8.90 -9.02 -7.14
C SER A 188 7.52 -8.63 -7.69
N VAL A 189 6.66 -9.60 -8.01
CA VAL A 189 5.26 -9.34 -8.33
C VAL A 189 4.53 -8.92 -7.06
N ALA A 190 4.00 -7.70 -7.05
CA ALA A 190 3.31 -7.14 -5.89
C ALA A 190 1.91 -7.75 -5.74
N ILE A 191 1.48 -7.87 -4.50
CA ILE A 191 0.08 -8.15 -4.16
C ILE A 191 -0.57 -6.81 -3.83
N GLN A 192 -1.65 -6.48 -4.52
CA GLN A 192 -2.63 -5.52 -4.05
C GLN A 192 -3.82 -6.32 -3.52
N PHE A 193 -3.92 -6.42 -2.20
CA PHE A 193 -4.96 -7.23 -1.56
C PHE A 193 -6.21 -6.37 -1.31
N ASP A 194 -7.34 -6.76 -1.89
CA ASP A 194 -8.65 -6.17 -1.58
C ASP A 194 -9.35 -7.00 -0.51
N THR A 195 -9.59 -6.38 0.65
CA THR A 195 -10.19 -7.03 1.82
C THR A 195 -11.69 -7.23 1.66
N GLY A 196 -12.38 -6.30 0.99
CA GLY A 196 -13.82 -6.37 0.75
C GLY A 196 -14.19 -7.42 -0.31
N ASN A 197 -13.44 -7.46 -1.42
CA ASN A 197 -13.65 -8.46 -2.48
C ASN A 197 -13.38 -9.89 -1.98
N ALA A 198 -12.37 -10.06 -1.11
CA ALA A 198 -12.14 -11.35 -0.45
C ALA A 198 -13.32 -11.73 0.44
N MET A 199 -13.80 -10.78 1.26
CA MET A 199 -14.93 -11.01 2.17
C MET A 199 -16.23 -11.28 1.41
N GLU A 200 -16.47 -10.65 0.27
CA GLU A 200 -17.62 -10.90 -0.61
C GLU A 200 -17.65 -12.38 -1.09
N ALA A 201 -16.49 -12.98 -1.30
CA ALA A 201 -16.38 -14.42 -1.59
C ALA A 201 -16.43 -15.31 -0.35
N GLY A 202 -16.63 -14.76 0.85
CA GLY A 202 -16.59 -15.47 2.12
C GLY A 202 -15.17 -15.76 2.63
N ALA A 203 -14.13 -15.16 2.04
CA ALA A 203 -12.75 -15.41 2.41
C ALA A 203 -12.25 -14.34 3.39
N GLN A 204 -11.80 -14.76 4.58
CA GLN A 204 -11.16 -13.87 5.53
C GLN A 204 -9.77 -13.45 5.04
N ALA A 205 -9.46 -12.14 5.05
CA ALA A 205 -8.22 -11.59 4.51
C ALA A 205 -6.95 -12.04 5.26
N ALA A 206 -7.00 -12.11 6.59
CA ALA A 206 -5.84 -12.35 7.43
C ALA A 206 -5.07 -13.65 7.10
N PRO A 207 -5.68 -14.81 6.86
CA PRO A 207 -4.97 -16.04 6.47
C PRO A 207 -4.18 -15.90 5.17
N PHE A 208 -4.72 -15.18 4.19
CA PHE A 208 -4.06 -14.96 2.89
C PHE A 208 -2.87 -14.00 3.02
N ILE A 209 -3.05 -12.88 3.71
CA ILE A 209 -2.00 -11.90 3.94
C ILE A 209 -0.81 -12.52 4.70
N LYS A 210 -1.07 -13.37 5.70
CA LYS A 210 -0.04 -14.08 6.49
C LYS A 210 0.86 -14.98 5.63
N ARG A 211 0.36 -15.55 4.54
CA ARG A 211 1.14 -16.45 3.66
C ARG A 211 2.17 -15.73 2.81
N TYR A 212 2.01 -14.42 2.60
CA TYR A 212 2.86 -13.63 1.70
C TYR A 212 3.52 -12.44 2.39
N PRO A 213 4.34 -12.65 3.43
CA PRO A 213 4.99 -11.56 4.16
C PRO A 213 5.89 -10.73 3.23
N GLY A 214 5.81 -9.41 3.37
CA GLY A 214 6.60 -8.45 2.60
C GLY A 214 6.14 -8.25 1.13
N ARG A 215 5.10 -8.95 0.68
CA ARG A 215 4.62 -8.88 -0.72
C ARG A 215 3.33 -8.09 -0.93
N VAL A 216 2.55 -7.85 0.14
CA VAL A 216 1.29 -7.10 0.06
C VAL A 216 1.60 -5.60 0.09
N LEU A 217 2.19 -5.10 -1.02
CA LEU A 217 2.69 -3.73 -1.09
C LEU A 217 1.58 -2.67 -1.09
N SER A 218 0.39 -3.03 -1.54
CA SER A 218 -0.81 -2.21 -1.53
C SER A 218 -1.98 -3.00 -0.97
N VAL A 219 -2.86 -2.33 -0.24
CA VAL A 219 -4.11 -2.92 0.26
C VAL A 219 -5.26 -2.00 -0.13
N HIS A 220 -6.28 -2.55 -0.76
CA HIS A 220 -7.57 -1.90 -0.81
C HIS A 220 -8.25 -2.10 0.54
N VAL A 221 -8.31 -1.01 1.29
CA VAL A 221 -8.96 -0.92 2.60
C VAL A 221 -10.45 -0.72 2.32
N LYS A 222 -11.13 -1.83 2.06
CA LYS A 222 -12.51 -1.93 1.63
C LYS A 222 -13.25 -2.87 2.56
N ASP A 223 -14.45 -2.51 2.95
CA ASP A 223 -15.32 -3.41 3.71
C ASP A 223 -16.37 -4.07 2.81
N HIS A 224 -16.96 -5.12 3.31
CA HIS A 224 -18.11 -5.80 2.73
C HIS A 224 -19.04 -6.24 3.84
N SER A 225 -20.33 -6.15 3.61
CA SER A 225 -21.34 -6.71 4.52
C SER A 225 -22.38 -7.52 3.76
N ALA A 226 -22.59 -8.74 4.21
CA ALA A 226 -23.60 -9.64 3.64
C ALA A 226 -25.04 -9.09 3.81
N THR A 227 -25.27 -8.20 4.77
CA THR A 227 -26.61 -7.67 5.12
C THR A 227 -26.80 -6.22 4.72
N ASN A 228 -25.72 -5.47 4.51
CA ASN A 228 -25.76 -4.05 4.11
C ASN A 228 -24.78 -3.76 2.96
N PRO A 229 -25.23 -3.82 1.69
CA PRO A 229 -24.35 -3.58 0.54
C PRO A 229 -23.78 -2.16 0.46
N LYS A 230 -24.25 -1.24 1.33
CA LYS A 230 -23.77 0.14 1.43
C LYS A 230 -22.97 0.39 2.71
N ALA A 231 -22.57 -0.67 3.42
CA ALA A 231 -21.72 -0.54 4.60
C ALA A 231 -20.43 0.20 4.25
N LEU A 232 -20.08 1.17 5.06
CA LEU A 232 -18.81 1.89 4.95
C LEU A 232 -17.71 1.11 5.67
N LEU A 233 -16.49 1.51 5.46
CA LEU A 233 -15.32 0.93 6.13
C LEU A 233 -15.52 0.87 7.65
N GLY A 234 -15.35 -0.31 8.24
CA GLY A 234 -15.57 -0.60 9.67
C GLY A 234 -17.00 -0.88 10.05
N GLU A 235 -17.93 -0.90 9.10
CA GLU A 235 -19.35 -1.22 9.33
C GLU A 235 -19.74 -2.60 8.74
N GLY A 236 -18.79 -3.31 8.11
CA GLY A 236 -18.99 -4.59 7.48
C GLY A 236 -18.47 -5.78 8.29
N ASP A 237 -18.21 -6.86 7.56
CA ASP A 237 -17.88 -8.17 8.13
C ASP A 237 -16.38 -8.49 8.08
N VAL A 238 -15.54 -7.56 7.60
CA VAL A 238 -14.07 -7.74 7.57
C VAL A 238 -13.52 -7.69 9.00
N HIS A 239 -12.75 -8.70 9.39
CA HIS A 239 -12.12 -8.79 10.72
C HIS A 239 -10.91 -7.86 10.84
N TRP A 240 -11.15 -6.55 10.95
CA TRP A 240 -10.10 -5.52 10.99
C TRP A 240 -9.11 -5.69 12.14
N ASN A 241 -9.54 -6.22 13.29
CA ASN A 241 -8.67 -6.55 14.43
C ASN A 241 -7.58 -7.58 14.08
N GLU A 242 -7.82 -8.45 13.09
CA GLU A 242 -6.84 -9.41 12.58
C GLU A 242 -6.02 -8.85 11.41
N VAL A 243 -6.65 -8.02 10.56
CA VAL A 243 -6.05 -7.49 9.33
C VAL A 243 -5.09 -6.35 9.62
N LEU A 244 -5.48 -5.37 10.47
CA LEU A 244 -4.68 -4.17 10.73
C LEU A 244 -3.25 -4.48 11.22
N PRO A 245 -3.03 -5.37 12.21
CA PRO A 245 -1.67 -5.69 12.65
C PRO A 245 -0.79 -6.27 11.54
N LEU A 246 -1.39 -6.97 10.57
CA LEU A 246 -0.65 -7.57 9.45
C LEU A 246 -0.24 -6.52 8.43
N ILE A 247 -1.17 -5.68 7.97
CA ILE A 247 -0.91 -4.66 6.94
C ILE A 247 -0.07 -3.50 7.49
N LEU A 248 -0.09 -3.23 8.80
CA LEU A 248 0.77 -2.26 9.45
C LEU A 248 2.17 -2.78 9.77
N GLY A 249 2.40 -4.09 9.62
CA GLY A 249 3.65 -4.75 9.97
C GLY A 249 4.15 -5.75 8.93
N PRO A 250 3.96 -7.07 9.13
CA PRO A 250 4.66 -8.11 8.37
C PRO A 250 4.26 -8.22 6.89
N ALA A 251 3.12 -7.69 6.49
CA ALA A 251 2.66 -7.68 5.09
C ALA A 251 3.57 -6.85 4.18
N GLY A 252 4.25 -5.83 4.72
CA GLY A 252 5.13 -4.93 3.97
C GLY A 252 4.38 -3.83 3.23
N THR A 253 3.14 -3.54 3.62
CA THR A 253 2.25 -2.58 2.96
C THR A 253 2.84 -1.18 2.99
N ARG A 254 2.85 -0.55 1.82
CA ARG A 254 3.30 0.82 1.59
C ARG A 254 2.13 1.76 1.36
N TYR A 255 1.10 1.28 0.65
CA TYR A 255 -0.05 2.07 0.22
C TYR A 255 -1.34 1.48 0.76
N PHE A 256 -2.09 2.30 1.46
CA PHE A 256 -3.41 1.98 2.01
C PHE A 256 -4.43 2.72 1.17
N ILE A 257 -5.09 2.00 0.28
CA ILE A 257 -6.00 2.60 -0.71
C ILE A 257 -7.43 2.34 -0.26
N ILE A 258 -8.13 3.40 0.10
CA ILE A 258 -9.56 3.30 0.41
C ILE A 258 -10.34 3.13 -0.88
N GLU A 259 -11.24 2.17 -0.90
CA GLU A 259 -12.20 1.96 -1.98
C GLU A 259 -13.60 1.78 -1.43
N GLN A 260 -14.59 2.41 -2.09
CA GLN A 260 -16.01 2.28 -1.79
C GLN A 260 -16.81 2.35 -3.08
N GLU A 261 -17.56 1.32 -3.42
CA GLU A 261 -18.25 1.21 -4.70
C GLU A 261 -19.78 1.36 -4.60
N SER A 262 -20.34 1.17 -3.41
CA SER A 262 -21.74 1.34 -3.08
C SER A 262 -21.89 2.37 -1.97
N TYR A 263 -22.86 3.29 -2.07
CA TYR A 263 -22.85 4.50 -1.27
C TYR A 263 -24.16 4.67 -0.49
N PRO A 264 -24.12 4.91 0.84
CA PRO A 264 -25.29 5.35 1.61
C PRO A 264 -25.62 6.82 1.38
N THR A 265 -24.64 7.64 0.95
CA THR A 265 -24.74 9.05 0.61
C THR A 265 -24.11 9.32 -0.76
N THR A 266 -23.51 10.49 -1.02
CA THR A 266 -22.76 10.71 -2.26
C THR A 266 -21.42 9.94 -2.24
N PRO A 267 -20.82 9.63 -3.40
CA PRO A 267 -19.52 8.96 -3.46
C PRO A 267 -18.43 9.71 -2.69
N LEU A 268 -18.31 11.02 -2.87
CA LEU A 268 -17.32 11.85 -2.16
C LEU A 268 -17.52 11.85 -0.65
N GLU A 269 -18.76 12.01 -0.16
CA GLU A 269 -19.05 11.94 1.28
C GLU A 269 -18.77 10.56 1.86
N SER A 270 -19.08 9.50 1.11
CA SER A 270 -18.81 8.13 1.53
C SER A 270 -17.31 7.85 1.60
N ALA A 271 -16.53 8.33 0.63
CA ALA A 271 -15.07 8.24 0.64
C ALA A 271 -14.46 8.99 1.84
N GLU A 272 -14.96 10.19 2.16
CA GLU A 272 -14.52 10.93 3.36
C GLU A 272 -14.83 10.18 4.64
N LYS A 273 -16.05 9.64 4.79
CA LYS A 273 -16.43 8.85 5.96
C LYS A 273 -15.56 7.61 6.12
N CYS A 274 -15.26 6.89 5.03
CA CYS A 274 -14.33 5.76 5.05
C CYS A 274 -12.93 6.18 5.53
N LEU A 275 -12.42 7.33 5.07
CA LEU A 275 -11.14 7.86 5.57
C LEU A 275 -11.19 8.12 7.08
N ARG A 276 -12.24 8.79 7.58
CA ARG A 276 -12.39 9.05 9.02
C ARG A 276 -12.52 7.77 9.84
N ASN A 277 -13.22 6.77 9.32
CA ASN A 277 -13.35 5.48 9.98
C ASN A 277 -11.99 4.76 10.03
N PHE A 278 -11.21 4.79 8.94
CA PHE A 278 -9.87 4.23 8.94
C PHE A 278 -8.93 4.93 9.94
N GLU A 279 -8.95 6.26 9.98
CA GLU A 279 -8.18 7.04 10.97
C GLU A 279 -8.54 6.67 12.41
N LYS A 280 -9.82 6.46 12.71
CA LYS A 280 -10.28 5.99 14.04
C LYS A 280 -9.77 4.58 14.36
N MET A 281 -9.81 3.66 13.39
CA MET A 281 -9.30 2.30 13.57
C MET A 281 -7.79 2.27 13.82
N LEU A 282 -7.03 3.18 13.21
CA LEU A 282 -5.59 3.33 13.41
C LEU A 282 -5.21 3.97 14.76
N ALA A 283 -6.16 4.62 15.44
CA ALA A 283 -5.95 5.28 16.72
C ALA A 283 -6.26 4.37 17.93
N GLN A 284 -6.90 3.23 17.72
CA GLN A 284 -7.19 2.19 18.72
C GLN A 284 -5.96 1.31 18.97
#